data_00f4b0325a7dc305dca766392332c7dc
#
_entry.id   00f4b0325a7dc305dca766392332c7dc
#
_cell.length_a   1.000
_cell.length_b   1.000
_cell.length_c   1.000
_cell.angle_alpha   90.00
_cell.angle_beta   90.00
_cell.angle_gamma   90.00
#
_symmetry.space_group_name_H-M   'P 1'
#
loop_
_entity.id
_entity.type
_entity.pdbx_description
1 polymer ?
#
loop_
_entity_poly.entity_id
_entity_poly.type
_entity_poly.pdbx_seq_one_letter_code
_entity_poly.pdbx_strand_id
1 'polypeptide(L)'
;LLRIPISTELIKEWSNGNYPNANFNQATNSYLVGMNSLEIFDYVVGQCRANGIKIMIDIHSAKTDAMGHMKPIWSEGNISEQDFLDSLSWLSERYKNDDTIIAYDLKNEPHGKANESPRAKWDDSKDSDNWKYIAEKAANAVLSKNPNVLVMVEGIEIYPKDVKSNGDFSSTNMGDYYCTWWGGNLRGVKDNPVDL
;
A
#
# COMPACT_ATOMS: atom_id res chain seq x y z
N LEU A 1 7.61 -16.55 4.69
CA LEU A 1 7.01 -15.39 4.04
C LEU A 1 7.90 -14.17 4.27
N LEU A 2 8.19 -13.43 3.21
CA LEU A 2 8.89 -12.14 3.24
C LEU A 2 7.90 -11.03 2.86
N ARG A 3 7.77 -9.98 3.68
CA ARG A 3 7.05 -8.75 3.34
C ARG A 3 8.08 -7.74 2.82
N ILE A 4 7.89 -7.24 1.61
CA ILE A 4 8.82 -6.30 0.98
C ILE A 4 8.14 -4.94 0.86
N PRO A 5 8.58 -3.94 1.66
CA PRO A 5 8.08 -2.58 1.56
C PRO A 5 8.65 -1.88 0.32
N ILE A 6 7.78 -1.18 -0.41
CA ILE A 6 8.13 -0.43 -1.61
C ILE A 6 7.25 0.81 -1.73
N SER A 7 7.74 1.86 -2.39
CA SER A 7 6.96 3.08 -2.63
C SER A 7 6.28 3.08 -4.00
N THR A 8 5.13 3.76 -4.08
CA THR A 8 4.47 4.05 -5.36
C THR A 8 5.40 4.78 -6.33
N GLU A 9 6.13 5.78 -5.83
CA GLU A 9 7.08 6.57 -6.65
C GLU A 9 8.11 5.69 -7.35
N LEU A 10 8.71 4.74 -6.63
CA LEU A 10 9.71 3.84 -7.23
C LEU A 10 9.10 2.95 -8.32
N ILE A 11 7.91 2.41 -8.08
CA ILE A 11 7.22 1.57 -9.07
C ILE A 11 6.84 2.40 -10.31
N LYS A 12 6.37 3.64 -10.10
CA LYS A 12 6.07 4.59 -11.18
C LYS A 12 7.31 4.89 -12.03
N GLU A 13 8.49 5.11 -11.40
CA GLU A 13 9.73 5.26 -12.13
C GLU A 13 10.04 4.02 -12.99
N TRP A 14 9.93 2.82 -12.42
CA TRP A 14 10.14 1.57 -13.17
C TRP A 14 9.18 1.43 -14.36
N SER A 15 7.89 1.72 -14.15
CA SER A 15 6.88 1.62 -15.22
C SER A 15 7.12 2.60 -16.37
N ASN A 16 7.79 3.71 -16.10
CA ASN A 16 8.21 4.72 -17.09
C ASN A 16 9.56 4.42 -17.72
N GLY A 17 10.21 3.31 -17.38
CA GLY A 17 11.53 2.93 -17.90
C GLY A 17 12.68 3.64 -17.20
N ASN A 18 12.44 4.28 -16.06
CA ASN A 18 13.48 4.90 -15.24
C ASN A 18 13.86 3.93 -14.11
N TYR A 19 15.12 3.61 -14.01
CA TYR A 19 15.64 2.62 -13.08
C TYR A 19 16.68 3.24 -12.14
N PRO A 20 16.25 3.93 -11.07
CA PRO A 20 17.18 4.56 -10.13
C PRO A 20 18.08 3.54 -9.46
N ASN A 21 19.25 3.98 -9.03
CA ASN A 21 20.16 3.14 -8.25
C ASN A 21 19.60 2.90 -6.85
N ALA A 22 19.77 1.69 -6.35
CA ALA A 22 19.47 1.36 -4.97
C ALA A 22 20.64 1.73 -4.05
N ASN A 23 20.32 2.13 -2.81
CA ASN A 23 21.31 2.35 -1.77
C ASN A 23 21.44 1.08 -0.91
N PHE A 24 22.59 0.43 -0.95
CA PHE A 24 22.87 -0.77 -0.17
C PHE A 24 24.35 -0.81 0.28
N ASN A 25 24.62 -1.59 1.29
CA ASN A 25 25.99 -1.79 1.77
C ASN A 25 26.78 -2.68 0.78
N GLN A 26 27.63 -2.06 -0.03
CA GLN A 26 28.41 -2.76 -1.06
C GLN A 26 29.46 -3.74 -0.48
N ALA A 27 29.94 -3.50 0.73
CA ALA A 27 30.95 -4.40 1.34
C ALA A 27 30.34 -5.77 1.67
N THR A 28 29.05 -5.81 2.04
CA THR A 28 28.35 -7.05 2.37
C THR A 28 27.54 -7.62 1.20
N ASN A 29 27.25 -6.81 0.19
CA ASN A 29 26.40 -7.16 -0.95
C ASN A 29 27.11 -6.83 -2.29
N SER A 30 28.37 -7.18 -2.43
CA SER A 30 29.17 -6.87 -3.61
C SER A 30 28.61 -7.45 -4.91
N TYR A 31 27.83 -8.52 -4.82
CA TYR A 31 27.15 -9.16 -5.95
C TYR A 31 26.00 -8.32 -6.56
N LEU A 32 25.55 -7.26 -5.88
CA LEU A 32 24.55 -6.31 -6.39
C LEU A 32 25.16 -5.09 -7.09
N VAL A 33 26.50 -4.94 -7.04
CA VAL A 33 27.17 -3.79 -7.66
C VAL A 33 26.93 -3.81 -9.17
N GLY A 34 26.49 -2.68 -9.71
CA GLY A 34 26.15 -2.52 -11.12
C GLY A 34 24.70 -2.80 -11.47
N MET A 35 23.90 -3.33 -10.54
CA MET A 35 22.46 -3.50 -10.73
C MET A 35 21.68 -2.24 -10.37
N ASN A 36 20.68 -1.90 -11.16
CA ASN A 36 19.69 -0.88 -10.81
C ASN A 36 18.64 -1.42 -9.81
N SER A 37 17.77 -0.55 -9.32
CA SER A 37 16.78 -0.92 -8.30
C SER A 37 15.80 -2.02 -8.74
N LEU A 38 15.38 -2.03 -10.00
CA LEU A 38 14.49 -3.07 -10.50
C LEU A 38 15.22 -4.43 -10.65
N GLU A 39 16.44 -4.41 -11.14
CA GLU A 39 17.28 -5.62 -11.24
C GLU A 39 17.55 -6.23 -9.86
N ILE A 40 17.78 -5.38 -8.83
CA ILE A 40 17.92 -5.84 -7.45
C ILE A 40 16.61 -6.44 -6.93
N PHE A 41 15.47 -5.82 -7.23
CA PHE A 41 14.17 -6.37 -6.84
C PHE A 41 13.91 -7.73 -7.51
N ASP A 42 14.15 -7.84 -8.82
CA ASP A 42 14.05 -9.11 -9.57
C ASP A 42 15.00 -10.19 -9.00
N TYR A 43 16.22 -9.78 -8.63
CA TYR A 43 17.19 -10.68 -7.98
C TYR A 43 16.65 -11.22 -6.65
N VAL A 44 16.08 -10.35 -5.79
CA VAL A 44 15.48 -10.77 -4.51
C VAL A 44 14.32 -11.74 -4.73
N VAL A 45 13.44 -11.45 -5.69
CA VAL A 45 12.33 -12.37 -6.07
C VAL A 45 12.89 -13.71 -6.51
N GLY A 46 13.93 -13.72 -7.35
CA GLY A 46 14.60 -14.93 -7.81
C GLY A 46 15.22 -15.73 -6.66
N GLN A 47 15.87 -15.08 -5.70
CA GLN A 47 16.42 -15.74 -4.51
C GLN A 47 15.32 -16.32 -3.61
N CYS A 48 14.23 -15.61 -3.42
CA CYS A 48 13.08 -16.13 -2.68
C CYS A 48 12.51 -17.39 -3.36
N ARG A 49 12.35 -17.36 -4.69
CA ARG A 49 11.88 -18.51 -5.47
C ARG A 49 12.81 -19.72 -5.29
N ALA A 50 14.11 -19.51 -5.43
CA ALA A 50 15.11 -20.58 -5.31
C ALA A 50 15.13 -21.21 -3.90
N ASN A 51 14.72 -20.47 -2.88
CA ASN A 51 14.72 -20.92 -1.48
C ASN A 51 13.31 -21.26 -0.94
N GLY A 52 12.29 -21.31 -1.80
CA GLY A 52 10.92 -21.64 -1.39
C GLY A 52 10.26 -20.59 -0.49
N ILE A 53 10.76 -19.34 -0.50
CA ILE A 53 10.22 -18.23 0.28
C ILE A 53 9.15 -17.52 -0.55
N LYS A 54 7.94 -17.38 -0.01
CA LYS A 54 6.89 -16.59 -0.64
C LYS A 54 6.99 -15.11 -0.24
N ILE A 55 6.52 -14.25 -1.11
CA ILE A 55 6.61 -12.79 -0.96
C ILE A 55 5.20 -12.19 -0.86
N MET A 56 5.04 -11.23 0.05
CA MET A 56 3.97 -10.25 0.07
C MET A 56 4.58 -8.88 -0.24
N ILE A 57 4.11 -8.23 -1.29
CA ILE A 57 4.49 -6.85 -1.61
C ILE A 57 3.65 -5.90 -0.76
N ASP A 58 4.30 -4.90 -0.19
CA ASP A 58 3.69 -3.90 0.65
C ASP A 58 3.90 -2.51 0.03
N ILE A 59 2.83 -1.84 -0.37
CA ILE A 59 2.91 -0.43 -0.74
C ILE A 59 3.03 0.40 0.54
N HIS A 60 4.26 0.65 0.92
CA HIS A 60 4.58 1.23 2.22
C HIS A 60 4.33 2.74 2.28
N SER A 61 4.58 3.43 1.18
CA SER A 61 4.48 4.90 1.08
C SER A 61 4.20 5.36 -0.34
N ALA A 62 3.68 6.58 -0.48
CA ALA A 62 3.58 7.23 -1.78
C ALA A 62 4.97 7.59 -2.33
N LYS A 63 5.82 8.23 -1.51
CA LYS A 63 7.14 8.68 -1.90
C LYS A 63 8.26 7.81 -1.36
N THR A 64 9.40 7.83 -2.08
CA THR A 64 10.64 7.14 -1.70
C THR A 64 11.47 8.04 -0.80
N ASP A 65 11.11 8.11 0.48
CA ASP A 65 11.88 8.84 1.48
C ASP A 65 11.80 8.17 2.86
N ALA A 66 12.63 8.60 3.79
CA ALA A 66 12.71 8.01 5.13
C ALA A 66 11.46 8.24 5.98
N MET A 67 10.60 9.19 5.61
CA MET A 67 9.41 9.58 6.35
C MET A 67 8.11 9.27 5.59
N GLY A 68 8.20 8.62 4.42
CA GLY A 68 7.04 8.35 3.58
C GLY A 68 5.94 7.55 4.27
N HIS A 69 6.31 6.63 5.16
CA HIS A 69 5.36 5.86 5.98
C HIS A 69 4.56 6.71 6.97
N MET A 70 5.04 7.91 7.32
CA MET A 70 4.33 8.85 8.21
C MET A 70 3.19 9.60 7.50
N LYS A 71 3.01 9.39 6.21
CA LYS A 71 1.92 10.02 5.44
C LYS A 71 0.66 9.16 5.52
N PRO A 72 -0.49 9.80 5.87
CA PRO A 72 -1.70 9.05 6.24
C PRO A 72 -2.33 8.29 5.08
N ILE A 73 -2.20 8.80 3.85
CA ILE A 73 -2.88 8.25 2.68
C ILE A 73 -1.88 7.82 1.58
N TRP A 74 -2.39 7.29 0.49
CA TRP A 74 -1.68 6.66 -0.64
C TRP A 74 -1.16 7.66 -1.69
N SER A 75 -1.47 8.95 -1.53
CA SER A 75 -1.04 10.03 -2.43
C SER A 75 -0.30 11.11 -1.68
N GLU A 76 0.73 11.70 -2.31
CA GLU A 76 1.52 12.78 -1.75
C GLU A 76 2.24 13.59 -2.84
N GLY A 77 2.09 14.92 -2.82
CA GLY A 77 2.79 15.81 -3.74
C GLY A 77 2.47 15.49 -5.21
N ASN A 78 3.46 15.05 -5.96
CA ASN A 78 3.34 14.66 -7.36
C ASN A 78 2.97 13.17 -7.57
N ILE A 79 2.72 12.44 -6.50
CA ILE A 79 2.21 11.05 -6.55
C ILE A 79 0.72 11.09 -6.29
N SER A 80 -0.06 10.86 -7.34
CA SER A 80 -1.51 10.88 -7.32
C SER A 80 -2.11 9.53 -6.92
N GLU A 81 -3.42 9.51 -6.66
CA GLU A 81 -4.19 8.27 -6.54
C GLU A 81 -4.05 7.39 -7.78
N GLN A 82 -4.10 7.99 -8.98
CA GLN A 82 -3.96 7.22 -10.22
C GLN A 82 -2.58 6.57 -10.33
N ASP A 83 -1.51 7.26 -9.92
CA ASP A 83 -0.16 6.67 -9.89
C ASP A 83 -0.10 5.45 -8.94
N PHE A 84 -0.79 5.52 -7.80
CA PHE A 84 -0.90 4.40 -6.87
C PHE A 84 -1.59 3.19 -7.52
N LEU A 85 -2.72 3.40 -8.17
CA LEU A 85 -3.48 2.33 -8.85
C LEU A 85 -2.70 1.73 -10.03
N ASP A 86 -2.08 2.58 -10.85
CA ASP A 86 -1.28 2.16 -12.01
C ASP A 86 -0.03 1.38 -11.58
N SER A 87 0.59 1.78 -10.47
CA SER A 87 1.74 1.07 -9.90
C SER A 87 1.38 -0.34 -9.45
N LEU A 88 0.26 -0.51 -8.75
CA LEU A 88 -0.25 -1.82 -8.36
C LEU A 88 -0.58 -2.70 -9.57
N SER A 89 -1.26 -2.13 -10.56
CA SER A 89 -1.59 -2.81 -11.82
C SER A 89 -0.32 -3.26 -12.55
N TRP A 90 0.69 -2.39 -12.65
CA TRP A 90 1.97 -2.69 -13.31
C TRP A 90 2.73 -3.82 -12.61
N LEU A 91 2.86 -3.78 -11.29
CA LEU A 91 3.51 -4.85 -10.53
C LEU A 91 2.78 -6.18 -10.67
N SER A 92 1.46 -6.15 -10.58
CA SER A 92 0.62 -7.34 -10.71
C SER A 92 0.78 -7.98 -12.10
N GLU A 93 0.76 -7.17 -13.16
CA GLU A 93 0.99 -7.62 -14.54
C GLU A 93 2.40 -8.20 -14.72
N ARG A 94 3.44 -7.51 -14.18
CA ARG A 94 4.84 -7.94 -14.33
C ARG A 94 5.09 -9.33 -13.75
N TYR A 95 4.51 -9.61 -12.59
CA TYR A 95 4.77 -10.86 -11.84
C TYR A 95 3.62 -11.85 -11.86
N LYS A 96 2.61 -11.70 -12.74
CA LYS A 96 1.41 -12.55 -12.77
C LYS A 96 1.67 -14.04 -12.98
N ASN A 97 2.81 -14.39 -13.57
CA ASN A 97 3.22 -15.76 -13.82
C ASN A 97 4.25 -16.28 -12.81
N ASP A 98 4.52 -15.51 -11.75
CA ASP A 98 5.50 -15.87 -10.71
C ASP A 98 4.77 -16.18 -9.40
N ASP A 99 4.65 -17.44 -9.08
CA ASP A 99 3.98 -17.92 -7.86
C ASP A 99 4.74 -17.65 -6.56
N THR A 100 5.91 -17.00 -6.66
CA THR A 100 6.69 -16.54 -5.51
C THR A 100 5.98 -15.36 -4.82
N ILE A 101 5.37 -14.46 -5.61
CA ILE A 101 4.57 -13.35 -5.10
C ILE A 101 3.14 -13.82 -4.93
N ILE A 102 2.70 -13.96 -3.68
CA ILE A 102 1.39 -14.52 -3.34
C ILE A 102 0.39 -13.49 -2.81
N ALA A 103 0.85 -12.30 -2.44
CA ALA A 103 -0.02 -11.30 -1.84
C ALA A 103 0.46 -9.88 -2.11
N TYR A 104 -0.50 -8.94 -2.12
CA TYR A 104 -0.28 -7.50 -2.09
C TYR A 104 -0.94 -6.92 -0.85
N ASP A 105 -0.17 -6.28 0.01
CA ASP A 105 -0.63 -5.39 1.05
C ASP A 105 -0.78 -4.00 0.42
N LEU A 106 -2.03 -3.58 0.20
CA LEU A 106 -2.33 -2.46 -0.69
C LEU A 106 -1.76 -1.14 -0.18
N LYS A 107 -1.77 -0.91 1.13
CA LYS A 107 -1.20 0.29 1.75
C LYS A 107 -0.88 0.02 3.21
N ASN A 108 0.39 0.18 3.55
CA ASN A 108 0.84 0.14 4.95
C ASN A 108 0.17 1.25 5.77
N GLU A 109 -0.48 0.86 6.84
CA GLU A 109 -0.96 1.74 7.90
C GLU A 109 -1.71 3.00 7.42
N PRO A 110 -2.90 2.87 6.78
CA PRO A 110 -3.74 4.04 6.51
C PRO A 110 -4.14 4.70 7.84
N HIS A 111 -3.81 5.99 8.03
CA HIS A 111 -3.96 6.65 9.33
C HIS A 111 -4.38 8.11 9.23
N GLY A 112 -4.26 8.81 10.34
CA GLY A 112 -4.54 10.23 10.50
C GLY A 112 -5.51 10.50 11.64
N LYS A 113 -5.19 11.51 12.44
CA LYS A 113 -5.96 11.91 13.63
C LYS A 113 -7.16 12.76 13.26
N ALA A 114 -8.06 12.97 14.23
CA ALA A 114 -9.30 13.70 14.02
C ALA A 114 -9.11 15.13 13.49
N ASN A 115 -8.01 15.80 13.86
CA ASN A 115 -7.67 17.16 13.43
C ASN A 115 -6.70 17.23 12.24
N GLU A 116 -6.36 16.09 11.63
CA GLU A 116 -5.49 16.03 10.46
C GLU A 116 -6.29 15.98 9.16
N SER A 117 -5.72 16.53 8.08
CA SER A 117 -6.29 16.51 6.74
C SER A 117 -5.12 16.52 5.72
N PRO A 118 -5.10 15.56 4.76
CA PRO A 118 -6.00 14.43 4.65
C PRO A 118 -5.77 13.39 5.76
N ARG A 119 -6.74 12.54 6.01
CA ARG A 119 -6.66 11.37 6.89
C ARG A 119 -7.43 10.21 6.29
N ALA A 120 -7.01 8.99 6.56
CA ALA A 120 -7.74 7.81 6.10
C ALA A 120 -9.10 7.70 6.79
N LYS A 121 -10.17 7.65 6.00
CA LYS A 121 -11.56 7.40 6.42
C LYS A 121 -12.02 6.01 5.99
N TRP A 122 -13.11 5.55 6.57
CA TRP A 122 -13.78 4.32 6.20
C TRP A 122 -15.29 4.53 6.28
N ASP A 123 -15.91 4.88 5.17
CA ASP A 123 -17.34 5.18 5.05
C ASP A 123 -17.89 4.75 3.68
N ASP A 124 -19.10 5.16 3.31
CA ASP A 124 -19.72 4.88 2.02
C ASP A 124 -19.48 5.97 0.97
N SER A 125 -18.67 6.98 1.28
CA SER A 125 -18.34 8.06 0.36
C SER A 125 -17.36 7.60 -0.73
N LYS A 126 -17.23 8.43 -1.77
CA LYS A 126 -16.20 8.30 -2.81
C LYS A 126 -15.12 9.37 -2.68
N ASP A 127 -14.94 9.87 -1.47
CA ASP A 127 -13.91 10.87 -1.18
C ASP A 127 -12.52 10.29 -1.41
N SER A 128 -11.59 11.14 -1.82
CA SER A 128 -10.20 10.75 -2.13
C SER A 128 -9.39 10.31 -0.91
N ASP A 129 -9.90 10.50 0.30
CA ASP A 129 -9.31 10.04 1.56
C ASP A 129 -10.12 8.88 2.21
N ASN A 130 -11.14 8.35 1.53
CA ASN A 130 -11.85 7.15 1.95
C ASN A 130 -11.08 5.88 1.57
N TRP A 131 -10.42 5.28 2.57
CA TRP A 131 -9.59 4.10 2.36
C TRP A 131 -10.39 2.90 1.85
N LYS A 132 -11.61 2.66 2.34
CA LYS A 132 -12.46 1.58 1.82
C LYS A 132 -12.63 1.70 0.30
N TYR A 133 -13.07 2.86 -0.17
CA TYR A 133 -13.31 3.10 -1.59
C TYR A 133 -12.04 2.93 -2.45
N ILE A 134 -10.92 3.45 -1.97
CA ILE A 134 -9.65 3.34 -2.70
C ILE A 134 -9.07 1.93 -2.63
N ALA A 135 -9.25 1.23 -1.51
CA ALA A 135 -8.83 -0.17 -1.39
C ALA A 135 -9.57 -1.08 -2.39
N GLU A 136 -10.85 -0.85 -2.62
CA GLU A 136 -11.63 -1.57 -3.65
C GLU A 136 -11.06 -1.31 -5.05
N LYS A 137 -10.75 -0.07 -5.40
CA LYS A 137 -10.10 0.27 -6.68
C LYS A 137 -8.72 -0.38 -6.80
N ALA A 138 -7.93 -0.33 -5.74
CA ALA A 138 -6.58 -0.90 -5.69
C ALA A 138 -6.60 -2.44 -5.80
N ALA A 139 -7.53 -3.08 -5.09
CA ALA A 139 -7.74 -4.53 -5.21
C ALA A 139 -8.12 -4.93 -6.63
N ASN A 140 -9.05 -4.20 -7.26
CA ASN A 140 -9.43 -4.44 -8.65
C ASN A 140 -8.26 -4.19 -9.62
N ALA A 141 -7.40 -3.19 -9.36
CA ALA A 141 -6.19 -2.96 -10.17
C ALA A 141 -5.23 -4.15 -10.14
N VAL A 142 -5.07 -4.79 -8.97
CA VAL A 142 -4.27 -6.01 -8.80
C VAL A 142 -4.94 -7.22 -9.45
N LEU A 143 -6.19 -7.52 -9.04
CA LEU A 143 -6.89 -8.75 -9.41
C LEU A 143 -7.26 -8.82 -10.89
N SER A 144 -7.46 -7.68 -11.55
CA SER A 144 -7.68 -7.63 -13.01
C SER A 144 -6.47 -8.13 -13.82
N LYS A 145 -5.26 -8.08 -13.23
CA LYS A 145 -4.01 -8.54 -13.84
C LYS A 145 -3.61 -9.93 -13.38
N ASN A 146 -3.79 -10.21 -12.10
CA ASN A 146 -3.46 -11.49 -11.49
C ASN A 146 -4.56 -11.90 -10.50
N PRO A 147 -5.55 -12.70 -10.91
CA PRO A 147 -6.63 -13.15 -10.04
C PRO A 147 -6.20 -14.22 -9.02
N ASN A 148 -4.95 -14.69 -9.08
CA ASN A 148 -4.46 -15.80 -8.25
C ASN A 148 -3.65 -15.33 -7.01
N VAL A 149 -3.67 -14.03 -6.70
CA VAL A 149 -2.99 -13.48 -5.52
C VAL A 149 -3.99 -13.07 -4.44
N LEU A 150 -3.49 -13.03 -3.21
CA LEU A 150 -4.24 -12.47 -2.10
C LEU A 150 -4.09 -10.95 -2.09
N VAL A 151 -5.15 -10.27 -1.70
CA VAL A 151 -5.15 -8.83 -1.44
C VAL A 151 -5.36 -8.61 0.04
N MET A 152 -4.44 -7.88 0.67
CA MET A 152 -4.53 -7.51 2.08
C MET A 152 -4.97 -6.05 2.16
N VAL A 153 -6.06 -5.83 2.90
CA VAL A 153 -6.61 -4.49 3.18
C VAL A 153 -6.49 -4.25 4.68
N GLU A 154 -5.60 -3.36 5.07
CA GLU A 154 -5.51 -2.93 6.46
C GLU A 154 -6.72 -2.07 6.86
N GLY A 155 -6.93 -1.86 8.15
CA GLY A 155 -7.91 -0.89 8.65
C GLY A 155 -7.36 0.54 8.62
N ILE A 156 -7.87 1.37 9.51
CA ILE A 156 -7.46 2.78 9.66
C ILE A 156 -7.05 3.06 11.12
N GLU A 157 -6.58 4.28 11.43
CA GLU A 157 -6.19 4.64 12.80
C GLU A 157 -7.40 4.95 13.71
N ILE A 158 -8.37 5.71 13.21
CA ILE A 158 -9.49 6.19 14.01
C ILE A 158 -10.83 5.84 13.35
N TYR A 159 -11.83 5.47 14.15
CA TYR A 159 -13.19 5.21 13.69
C TYR A 159 -14.21 5.88 14.62
N PRO A 160 -15.25 6.58 14.10
CA PRO A 160 -16.21 7.29 14.91
C PRO A 160 -16.92 6.41 15.95
N LYS A 161 -17.08 6.90 17.18
CA LYS A 161 -17.78 6.21 18.26
C LYS A 161 -19.29 6.18 18.07
N ASP A 162 -19.82 7.27 17.53
CA ASP A 162 -21.25 7.42 17.31
C ASP A 162 -21.53 7.23 15.82
N VAL A 163 -21.68 5.95 15.45
CA VAL A 163 -21.91 5.57 14.06
C VAL A 163 -23.40 5.75 13.76
N LYS A 164 -23.77 6.91 13.33
CA LYS A 164 -25.03 7.09 12.59
C LYS A 164 -24.78 6.61 11.17
N SER A 165 -25.11 5.39 10.91
CA SER A 165 -25.20 4.75 9.57
C SER A 165 -24.11 5.17 8.58
N ASN A 166 -22.93 5.30 8.61
CA ASN A 166 -21.87 5.49 7.61
C ASN A 166 -20.58 6.16 8.14
N GLY A 167 -20.37 6.13 9.46
CA GLY A 167 -19.16 6.71 10.05
C GLY A 167 -19.07 8.23 9.85
N ASP A 168 -19.49 9.02 10.83
CA ASP A 168 -19.35 10.47 10.77
C ASP A 168 -17.93 10.90 11.15
N PHE A 169 -17.12 11.18 10.13
CA PHE A 169 -15.75 11.68 10.28
C PHE A 169 -15.67 13.21 10.42
N SER A 170 -16.76 13.93 10.67
CA SER A 170 -16.76 15.39 10.73
C SER A 170 -16.10 15.98 11.98
N SER A 171 -16.09 15.26 13.10
CA SER A 171 -15.50 15.74 14.35
C SER A 171 -13.97 15.87 14.24
N THR A 172 -13.45 16.96 14.82
CA THR A 172 -12.00 17.17 15.00
C THR A 172 -11.53 16.79 16.41
N ASN A 173 -12.42 16.27 17.27
CA ASN A 173 -12.10 15.87 18.63
C ASN A 173 -11.77 14.38 18.68
N MET A 174 -10.55 14.03 19.07
CA MET A 174 -10.12 12.61 19.22
C MET A 174 -10.97 11.82 20.21
N GLY A 175 -11.59 12.49 21.17
CA GLY A 175 -12.53 11.87 22.14
C GLY A 175 -13.74 11.19 21.48
N ASP A 176 -14.10 11.60 20.27
CA ASP A 176 -15.25 11.08 19.52
C ASP A 176 -14.92 9.84 18.68
N TYR A 177 -13.68 9.36 18.76
CA TYR A 177 -13.20 8.23 17.96
C TYR A 177 -12.70 7.08 18.83
N TYR A 178 -12.86 5.87 18.30
CA TYR A 178 -12.09 4.70 18.70
C TYR A 178 -10.73 4.77 18.00
N CYS A 179 -9.67 4.78 18.79
CA CYS A 179 -8.30 4.84 18.26
C CYS A 179 -7.63 3.46 18.44
N THR A 180 -6.83 3.10 17.45
CA THR A 180 -5.92 1.94 17.54
C THR A 180 -4.56 2.35 17.01
N TRP A 181 -3.64 1.38 16.86
CA TRP A 181 -2.44 1.60 16.07
C TRP A 181 -2.81 1.82 14.60
N TRP A 182 -2.00 2.55 13.87
CA TRP A 182 -2.19 2.86 12.44
C TRP A 182 -2.55 1.60 11.65
N GLY A 183 -3.58 1.66 10.83
CA GLY A 183 -4.08 0.52 10.06
C GLY A 183 -4.79 -0.58 10.89
N GLY A 184 -4.80 -0.48 12.21
CA GLY A 184 -5.32 -1.55 13.07
C GLY A 184 -6.82 -1.52 13.33
N ASN A 185 -7.54 -0.47 12.94
CA ASN A 185 -8.96 -0.33 13.24
C ASN A 185 -9.85 -0.88 12.11
N LEU A 186 -10.40 -2.07 12.34
CA LEU A 186 -11.31 -2.74 11.40
C LEU A 186 -12.79 -2.54 11.73
N ARG A 187 -13.14 -1.59 12.62
CA ARG A 187 -14.54 -1.39 13.04
C ARG A 187 -15.47 -1.04 11.87
N GLY A 188 -14.99 -0.28 10.92
CA GLY A 188 -15.75 0.13 9.73
C GLY A 188 -16.15 -1.03 8.82
N VAL A 189 -15.42 -2.14 8.85
CA VAL A 189 -15.69 -3.31 7.98
C VAL A 189 -17.07 -3.92 8.20
N LYS A 190 -17.59 -3.83 9.43
CA LYS A 190 -18.92 -4.38 9.76
C LYS A 190 -20.03 -3.57 9.06
N ASP A 191 -19.91 -2.25 9.05
CA ASP A 191 -20.96 -1.36 8.56
C ASP A 191 -20.80 -1.06 7.07
N ASN A 192 -19.56 -0.98 6.61
CA ASN A 192 -19.15 -0.78 5.23
C ASN A 192 -18.11 -1.83 4.83
N PRO A 193 -18.50 -3.07 4.52
CA PRO A 193 -17.58 -4.10 4.07
C PRO A 193 -16.94 -3.73 2.74
N VAL A 194 -15.71 -4.22 2.51
CA VAL A 194 -15.06 -4.12 1.19
C VAL A 194 -15.86 -4.94 0.20
N ASP A 195 -16.18 -4.35 -0.95
CA ASP A 195 -16.91 -4.98 -2.06
C ASP A 195 -15.97 -5.08 -3.28
N LEU A 196 -15.74 -6.32 -3.77
CA LEU A 196 -14.81 -6.64 -4.86
C LEU A 196 -15.51 -7.39 -5.99
#